data_ccb55636fd6ed92c85148347f0569262
#
_entry.id   ccb55636fd6ed92c85148347f0569262
#
_cell.length_a   1.000
_cell.length_b   1.000
_cell.length_c   1.000
_cell.angle_alpha   90.00
_cell.angle_beta   90.00
_cell.angle_gamma   90.00
#
_symmetry.space_group_name_H-M   'P 1'
#
loop_
_entity.id
_entity.type
_entity.pdbx_description
1 polymer ?
#
loop_
_entity_poly.entity_id
_entity_poly.type
_entity_poly.pdbx_seq_one_letter_code
_entity_poly.pdbx_strand_id
1 'polypeptide(L)'
;NELITESIRTDSLMKEFKLREEYLNAVKSLMIGNIKIDKPMPIDSVAMKERERNFIEKSEEEKKFCENFENEEKYNLSVLETKEVGNILVFCPPTNGVIINKFQVNKKHYGIDISTSPNESVVSVIDGSVIFAGYTVEEGYVIQVQHKDNFISIYKHNSQLLKKPGDQVKSGESIAIVGKTGESTTVYHLHFELWHEGIPQNPENYITF
;
A
#
# COMPACT_ATOMS: atom_id res chain seq x y z
N ASN A 1 -27.58 -20.88 -23.10
CA ASN A 1 -26.29 -21.03 -22.40
C ASN A 1 -26.18 -20.17 -21.11
N GLU A 2 -26.80 -18.99 -21.02
CA GLU A 2 -26.80 -18.16 -19.82
C GLU A 2 -27.50 -18.81 -18.61
N LEU A 3 -28.63 -19.45 -18.83
CA LEU A 3 -29.39 -20.17 -17.76
C LEU A 3 -28.59 -21.31 -17.12
N ILE A 4 -27.76 -22.01 -17.91
CA ILE A 4 -26.93 -23.10 -17.43
C ILE A 4 -25.76 -22.55 -16.59
N THR A 5 -25.17 -21.45 -17.02
CA THR A 5 -24.08 -20.77 -16.28
C THR A 5 -24.58 -20.16 -14.96
N GLU A 6 -25.77 -19.59 -14.94
CA GLU A 6 -26.39 -19.09 -13.70
C GLU A 6 -26.75 -20.22 -12.74
N SER A 7 -27.27 -21.35 -13.27
CA SER A 7 -27.56 -22.54 -12.42
C SER A 7 -26.29 -23.09 -11.78
N ILE A 8 -25.18 -23.21 -12.51
CA ILE A 8 -23.90 -23.67 -11.97
C ILE A 8 -23.36 -22.69 -10.91
N ARG A 9 -23.56 -21.38 -11.13
CA ARG A 9 -23.12 -20.33 -10.20
C ARG A 9 -23.95 -20.33 -8.91
N THR A 10 -25.27 -20.54 -9.01
CA THR A 10 -26.15 -20.65 -7.84
C THR A 10 -25.87 -21.93 -7.05
N ASP A 11 -25.61 -23.07 -7.70
CA ASP A 11 -25.25 -24.32 -7.04
C ASP A 11 -23.89 -24.20 -6.30
N SER A 12 -22.91 -23.52 -6.90
CA SER A 12 -21.62 -23.25 -6.29
C SER A 12 -21.77 -22.35 -5.06
N LEU A 13 -22.54 -21.28 -5.13
CA LEU A 13 -22.83 -20.37 -4.01
C LEU A 13 -23.60 -21.05 -2.89
N MET A 14 -24.59 -21.90 -3.22
CA MET A 14 -25.31 -22.69 -2.22
C MET A 14 -24.39 -23.67 -1.48
N LYS A 15 -23.43 -24.28 -2.18
CA LYS A 15 -22.47 -25.20 -1.59
C LYS A 15 -21.50 -24.47 -0.65
N GLU A 16 -21.05 -23.27 -1.03
CA GLU A 16 -20.21 -22.44 -0.20
C GLU A 16 -20.94 -21.93 1.05
N PHE A 17 -22.20 -21.54 0.88
CA PHE A 17 -23.05 -21.10 2.00
C PHE A 17 -23.26 -22.22 3.02
N LYS A 18 -23.52 -23.45 2.56
CA LYS A 18 -23.70 -24.64 3.41
C LYS A 18 -22.43 -24.97 4.21
N LEU A 19 -21.25 -24.90 3.57
CA LEU A 19 -19.97 -25.09 4.25
C LEU A 19 -19.72 -24.04 5.33
N ARG A 20 -20.10 -22.79 5.06
CA ARG A 20 -19.98 -21.70 6.03
C ARG A 20 -20.91 -21.86 7.22
N GLU A 21 -22.12 -22.33 6.98
CA GLU A 21 -23.11 -22.63 8.03
C GLU A 21 -22.66 -23.81 8.92
N GLU A 22 -22.12 -24.87 8.32
CA GLU A 22 -21.51 -25.98 9.04
C GLU A 22 -20.33 -25.57 9.91
N TYR A 23 -19.46 -24.69 9.38
CA TYR A 23 -18.34 -24.12 10.13
C TYR A 23 -18.81 -23.27 11.32
N LEU A 24 -19.80 -22.39 11.11
CA LEU A 24 -20.36 -21.57 12.18
C LEU A 24 -21.03 -22.40 13.26
N ASN A 25 -21.73 -23.46 12.89
CA ASN A 25 -22.34 -24.38 13.83
C ASN A 25 -21.30 -25.19 14.63
N ALA A 26 -20.20 -25.58 13.99
CA ALA A 26 -19.06 -26.22 14.67
C ALA A 26 -18.40 -25.25 15.69
N VAL A 27 -18.12 -24.01 15.29
CA VAL A 27 -17.58 -22.98 16.19
C VAL A 27 -18.53 -22.68 17.35
N LYS A 28 -19.83 -22.55 17.08
CA LYS A 28 -20.87 -22.35 18.09
C LYS A 28 -20.95 -23.49 19.10
N SER A 29 -20.83 -24.73 18.63
CA SER A 29 -20.81 -25.94 19.46
C SER A 29 -19.56 -26.02 20.34
N LEU A 30 -18.40 -25.56 19.83
CA LEU A 30 -17.16 -25.42 20.59
C LEU A 30 -17.28 -24.36 21.70
N MET A 31 -17.88 -23.22 21.40
CA MET A 31 -18.08 -22.12 22.36
C MET A 31 -19.07 -22.47 23.48
N ILE A 32 -20.03 -23.36 23.22
CA ILE A 32 -21.03 -23.79 24.22
C ILE A 32 -20.51 -24.97 25.06
N GLY A 33 -19.30 -25.47 24.77
CA GLY A 33 -18.68 -26.57 25.58
C GLY A 33 -19.30 -27.94 25.40
N ASN A 34 -20.10 -28.16 24.35
CA ASN A 34 -20.88 -29.39 24.13
C ASN A 34 -20.21 -30.45 23.24
N ILE A 35 -18.92 -30.33 22.97
CA ILE A 35 -18.20 -31.34 22.18
C ILE A 35 -17.20 -32.08 23.06
N LYS A 36 -17.49 -33.37 23.36
CA LYS A 36 -16.44 -34.34 23.66
C LYS A 36 -15.69 -34.58 22.35
N ILE A 37 -14.42 -34.23 22.32
CA ILE A 37 -13.51 -34.54 21.21
C ILE A 37 -13.28 -36.06 21.25
N ASP A 38 -14.15 -36.81 20.64
CA ASP A 38 -13.90 -38.22 20.33
C ASP A 38 -13.06 -38.27 19.05
N LYS A 39 -11.76 -38.52 19.24
CA LYS A 39 -10.72 -38.92 18.28
C LYS A 39 -10.62 -38.10 16.99
N PRO A 40 -9.43 -37.62 16.65
CA PRO A 40 -9.21 -36.99 15.34
C PRO A 40 -9.59 -38.02 14.26
N MET A 41 -10.55 -37.68 13.39
CA MET A 41 -10.79 -38.44 12.19
C MET A 41 -9.47 -38.56 11.41
N PRO A 42 -9.11 -39.76 10.93
CA PRO A 42 -7.92 -39.89 10.12
C PRO A 42 -8.10 -38.99 8.90
N ILE A 43 -7.31 -37.93 8.83
CA ILE A 43 -7.19 -37.11 7.64
C ILE A 43 -6.65 -38.03 6.57
N ASP A 44 -7.50 -38.35 5.60
CA ASP A 44 -7.10 -39.19 4.48
C ASP A 44 -6.04 -38.44 3.68
N SER A 45 -4.80 -38.70 4.03
CA SER A 45 -3.63 -38.03 3.48
C SER A 45 -3.47 -38.25 1.97
N VAL A 46 -4.17 -39.26 1.44
CA VAL A 46 -4.21 -39.57 0.01
C VAL A 46 -5.13 -38.57 -0.72
N ALA A 47 -6.33 -38.32 -0.17
CA ALA A 47 -7.29 -37.36 -0.74
C ALA A 47 -6.79 -35.91 -0.65
N MET A 48 -5.98 -35.57 0.38
CA MET A 48 -5.34 -34.27 0.45
C MET A 48 -4.22 -34.12 -0.59
N LYS A 49 -3.40 -35.12 -0.78
CA LYS A 49 -2.33 -35.12 -1.81
C LYS A 49 -2.88 -35.11 -3.23
N GLU A 50 -4.02 -35.72 -3.49
CA GLU A 50 -4.69 -35.62 -4.81
C GLU A 50 -5.33 -34.23 -5.01
N ARG A 51 -5.91 -33.63 -3.98
CA ARG A 51 -6.39 -32.24 -4.05
C ARG A 51 -5.25 -31.24 -4.23
N GLU A 52 -4.13 -31.40 -3.54
CA GLU A 52 -2.94 -30.57 -3.77
C GLU A 52 -2.36 -30.74 -5.18
N ARG A 53 -2.34 -31.97 -5.75
CA ARG A 53 -1.90 -32.17 -7.14
C ARG A 53 -2.83 -31.51 -8.14
N ASN A 54 -4.13 -31.57 -7.95
CA ASN A 54 -5.11 -30.95 -8.87
C ASN A 54 -5.16 -29.41 -8.73
N PHE A 55 -4.66 -28.84 -7.62
CA PHE A 55 -4.49 -27.39 -7.44
C PHE A 55 -3.18 -26.86 -8.03
N ILE A 56 -2.23 -27.74 -8.35
CA ILE A 56 -0.87 -27.35 -8.79
C ILE A 56 -0.69 -27.53 -10.31
N GLU A 57 -1.60 -28.17 -11.02
CA GLU A 57 -1.55 -28.17 -12.48
C GLU A 57 -2.04 -26.82 -13.02
N LYS A 58 -1.09 -25.88 -13.14
CA LYS A 58 -1.31 -24.62 -13.85
C LYS A 58 -1.82 -24.93 -15.26
N SER A 59 -2.85 -24.21 -15.70
CA SER A 59 -3.32 -24.30 -17.08
C SER A 59 -2.18 -23.99 -18.06
N GLU A 60 -2.27 -24.47 -19.29
CA GLU A 60 -1.25 -24.17 -20.31
C GLU A 60 -1.13 -22.66 -20.58
N GLU A 61 -2.21 -21.89 -20.35
CA GLU A 61 -2.23 -20.45 -20.45
C GLU A 61 -1.51 -19.79 -19.28
N GLU A 62 -1.68 -20.31 -18.05
CA GLU A 62 -0.94 -19.84 -16.88
C GLU A 62 0.55 -20.18 -16.97
N LYS A 63 0.91 -21.34 -17.51
CA LYS A 63 2.32 -21.69 -17.76
C LYS A 63 2.95 -20.74 -18.76
N LYS A 64 2.29 -20.45 -19.89
CA LYS A 64 2.75 -19.48 -20.88
C LYS A 64 2.85 -18.07 -20.30
N PHE A 65 1.90 -17.66 -19.47
CA PHE A 65 1.96 -16.37 -18.80
C PHE A 65 3.15 -16.28 -17.84
N CYS A 66 3.39 -17.32 -17.02
CA CYS A 66 4.55 -17.37 -16.13
C CYS A 66 5.87 -17.37 -16.92
N GLU A 67 5.98 -18.16 -18.01
CA GLU A 67 7.18 -18.17 -18.86
C GLU A 67 7.44 -16.82 -19.53
N ASN A 68 6.40 -16.15 -20.02
CA ASN A 68 6.53 -14.81 -20.59
C ASN A 68 6.97 -13.80 -19.54
N PHE A 69 6.38 -13.84 -18.34
CA PHE A 69 6.73 -12.97 -17.23
C PHE A 69 8.17 -13.23 -16.75
N GLU A 70 8.56 -14.49 -16.56
CA GLU A 70 9.94 -14.87 -16.20
C GLU A 70 10.97 -14.47 -17.28
N ASN A 71 10.59 -14.52 -18.55
CA ASN A 71 11.45 -14.06 -19.63
C ASN A 71 11.57 -12.54 -19.64
N GLU A 72 10.49 -11.80 -19.42
CA GLU A 72 10.52 -10.34 -19.30
C GLU A 72 11.35 -9.89 -18.09
N GLU A 73 11.23 -10.58 -16.95
CA GLU A 73 12.07 -10.31 -15.77
C GLU A 73 13.55 -10.63 -16.02
N LYS A 74 13.88 -11.72 -16.72
CA LYS A 74 15.26 -12.02 -17.11
C LYS A 74 15.89 -10.92 -17.95
N TYR A 75 15.13 -10.29 -18.84
CA TYR A 75 15.61 -9.16 -19.62
C TYR A 75 15.72 -7.87 -18.78
N ASN A 76 14.88 -7.70 -17.77
CA ASN A 76 14.96 -6.57 -16.85
C ASN A 76 16.11 -6.73 -15.82
N LEU A 77 16.41 -7.96 -15.37
CA LEU A 77 17.54 -8.26 -14.47
C LEU A 77 18.91 -8.08 -15.15
N SER A 78 19.01 -8.26 -16.45
CA SER A 78 20.28 -8.04 -17.19
C SER A 78 20.66 -6.54 -17.28
N VAL A 79 19.74 -5.63 -16.99
CA VAL A 79 20.03 -4.18 -16.89
C VAL A 79 20.47 -3.79 -15.47
N LEU A 80 20.29 -4.65 -14.47
CA LEU A 80 20.63 -4.40 -13.07
C LEU A 80 22.02 -4.90 -12.64
N GLU A 81 22.81 -5.52 -13.54
CA GLU A 81 24.24 -5.77 -13.31
C GLU A 81 25.15 -4.58 -13.65
N THR A 82 24.68 -3.36 -13.52
CA THR A 82 25.56 -2.23 -13.26
C THR A 82 25.84 -2.22 -11.76
N LYS A 83 27.10 -2.58 -11.39
CA LYS A 83 27.69 -2.47 -10.05
C LYS A 83 26.97 -1.43 -9.23
N GLU A 84 26.52 -1.82 -8.04
CA GLU A 84 26.15 -0.92 -6.97
C GLU A 84 27.32 0.05 -6.63
N VAL A 85 27.44 1.10 -7.42
CA VAL A 85 27.89 2.36 -6.84
C VAL A 85 26.72 2.77 -5.98
N GLY A 86 26.89 2.71 -4.64
CA GLY A 86 25.83 2.94 -3.67
C GLY A 86 24.93 4.07 -4.13
N ASN A 87 23.67 3.77 -4.42
CA ASN A 87 22.68 4.77 -4.81
C ASN A 87 22.50 5.68 -3.60
N ILE A 88 23.26 6.76 -3.55
CA ILE A 88 23.03 7.82 -2.58
C ILE A 88 21.65 8.40 -2.94
N LEU A 89 20.64 8.05 -2.16
CA LEU A 89 19.32 8.67 -2.29
C LEU A 89 19.47 10.16 -1.92
N VAL A 90 19.36 11.01 -2.91
CA VAL A 90 19.40 12.47 -2.72
C VAL A 90 17.95 12.95 -2.64
N PHE A 91 17.54 13.37 -1.45
CA PHE A 91 16.22 13.92 -1.21
C PHE A 91 16.23 15.43 -1.48
N CYS A 92 15.23 15.92 -2.21
CA CYS A 92 15.03 17.37 -2.36
C CYS A 92 14.00 17.88 -1.33
N PRO A 93 14.04 19.16 -0.93
CA PRO A 93 13.01 19.74 -0.07
C PRO A 93 11.63 19.66 -0.72
N PRO A 94 10.57 19.27 0.04
CA PRO A 94 9.21 19.11 -0.51
C PRO A 94 8.54 20.43 -0.88
N THR A 95 8.97 21.54 -0.31
CA THR A 95 8.50 22.90 -0.61
C THR A 95 9.51 23.92 -0.08
N ASN A 96 9.40 25.16 -0.55
CA ASN A 96 10.17 26.27 0.01
C ASN A 96 9.44 26.82 1.25
N GLY A 97 10.14 26.94 2.38
CA GLY A 97 9.54 27.46 3.60
C GLY A 97 10.43 27.35 4.83
N VAL A 98 9.84 27.59 5.99
CA VAL A 98 10.53 27.51 7.29
C VAL A 98 9.84 26.50 8.17
N ILE A 99 10.61 25.61 8.79
CA ILE A 99 10.08 24.62 9.74
C ILE A 99 9.55 25.35 10.98
N ILE A 100 8.25 25.20 11.25
CA ILE A 100 7.57 25.77 12.43
C ILE A 100 7.35 24.75 13.52
N ASN A 101 7.12 23.49 13.15
CA ASN A 101 7.00 22.37 14.08
C ASN A 101 7.93 21.23 13.65
N LYS A 102 8.67 20.70 14.62
CA LYS A 102 9.62 19.61 14.40
C LYS A 102 8.99 18.24 14.65
N PHE A 103 9.65 17.23 14.13
CA PHE A 103 9.35 15.83 14.39
C PHE A 103 9.40 15.51 15.88
N GLN A 104 8.28 14.97 16.47
CA GLN A 104 8.17 14.69 17.90
C GLN A 104 7.26 13.46 18.14
N VAL A 105 7.82 12.27 18.19
CA VAL A 105 7.09 11.01 18.41
C VAL A 105 6.27 11.03 19.71
N ASN A 106 6.81 11.62 20.77
CA ASN A 106 6.14 11.71 22.07
C ASN A 106 4.83 12.52 22.03
N LYS A 107 4.70 13.43 21.07
CA LYS A 107 3.49 14.20 20.83
C LYS A 107 2.64 13.64 19.70
N LYS A 108 2.98 12.45 19.16
CA LYS A 108 2.35 11.85 18.00
C LYS A 108 2.45 12.72 16.73
N HIS A 109 3.46 13.59 16.66
CA HIS A 109 3.80 14.39 15.48
C HIS A 109 4.88 13.67 14.69
N TYR A 110 4.46 12.90 13.66
CA TYR A 110 5.32 12.00 12.89
C TYR A 110 5.97 12.64 11.67
N GLY A 111 5.87 13.96 11.55
CA GLY A 111 6.43 14.75 10.47
C GLY A 111 6.98 16.08 10.94
N ILE A 112 7.14 16.98 9.99
CA ILE A 112 7.48 18.38 10.22
C ILE A 112 6.43 19.27 9.56
N ASP A 113 6.15 20.43 10.16
CA ASP A 113 5.31 21.45 9.56
C ASP A 113 6.19 22.56 8.98
N ILE A 114 6.01 22.82 7.69
CA ILE A 114 6.75 23.82 6.94
C ILE A 114 5.81 24.96 6.60
N SER A 115 6.00 26.14 7.20
CA SER A 115 5.27 27.35 6.85
C SER A 115 5.74 27.87 5.50
N THR A 116 4.79 28.12 4.60
CA THR A 116 5.07 28.57 3.22
C THR A 116 4.16 29.73 2.82
N SER A 117 4.46 30.33 1.68
CA SER A 117 3.53 31.25 1.03
C SER A 117 2.27 30.54 0.53
N PRO A 118 1.11 31.20 0.47
CA PRO A 118 -0.08 30.63 -0.13
C PRO A 118 0.18 30.19 -1.59
N ASN A 119 -0.38 29.04 -1.99
CA ASN A 119 -0.25 28.45 -3.32
C ASN A 119 1.18 28.05 -3.72
N GLU A 120 2.09 27.87 -2.77
CA GLU A 120 3.42 27.32 -3.03
C GLU A 120 3.29 25.88 -3.56
N SER A 121 4.21 25.48 -4.43
CA SER A 121 4.24 24.14 -5.00
C SER A 121 4.76 23.11 -4.00
N VAL A 122 4.11 21.98 -3.94
CA VAL A 122 4.60 20.76 -3.23
C VAL A 122 5.20 19.83 -4.27
N VAL A 123 6.45 19.41 -4.04
CA VAL A 123 7.18 18.55 -4.97
C VAL A 123 7.52 17.20 -4.32
N SER A 124 7.65 16.18 -5.15
CA SER A 124 8.12 14.86 -4.68
C SER A 124 9.58 14.94 -4.25
N VAL A 125 9.88 14.42 -3.07
CA VAL A 125 11.25 14.49 -2.50
C VAL A 125 12.27 13.64 -3.25
N ILE A 126 11.83 12.51 -3.84
CA ILE A 126 12.60 11.63 -4.75
C ILE A 126 11.65 10.96 -5.75
N ASP A 127 12.19 10.26 -6.73
CA ASP A 127 11.42 9.47 -7.72
C ASP A 127 10.52 8.45 -7.03
N GLY A 128 9.28 8.27 -7.53
CA GLY A 128 8.35 7.33 -6.94
C GLY A 128 7.04 7.18 -7.69
N SER A 129 6.12 6.46 -7.05
CA SER A 129 4.75 6.24 -7.54
C SER A 129 3.74 6.75 -6.52
N VAL A 130 2.74 7.47 -6.95
CA VAL A 130 1.64 7.92 -6.09
C VAL A 130 0.80 6.70 -5.69
N ILE A 131 0.75 6.41 -4.40
CA ILE A 131 -0.05 5.29 -3.86
C ILE A 131 -1.40 5.74 -3.31
N PHE A 132 -1.52 7.02 -2.92
CA PHE A 132 -2.75 7.62 -2.43
C PHE A 132 -2.82 9.09 -2.83
N ALA A 133 -3.99 9.55 -3.24
CA ALA A 133 -4.31 10.96 -3.45
C ALA A 133 -5.81 11.15 -3.17
N GLY A 134 -6.14 11.91 -2.13
CA GLY A 134 -7.53 12.06 -1.71
C GLY A 134 -7.73 13.14 -0.65
N TYR A 135 -8.96 13.27 -0.18
CA TYR A 135 -9.35 14.20 0.87
C TYR A 135 -9.81 13.44 2.11
N THR A 136 -9.33 13.86 3.27
CA THR A 136 -9.82 13.42 4.59
C THR A 136 -10.25 14.63 5.40
N VAL A 137 -11.22 14.45 6.30
CA VAL A 137 -11.76 15.55 7.10
C VAL A 137 -10.67 16.14 8.03
N GLU A 138 -9.89 15.28 8.64
CA GLU A 138 -8.85 15.67 9.62
C GLU A 138 -7.63 16.32 8.94
N GLU A 139 -7.13 15.72 7.86
CA GLU A 139 -5.84 16.07 7.24
C GLU A 139 -5.98 16.91 5.95
N GLY A 140 -7.22 17.12 5.48
CA GLY A 140 -7.50 17.81 4.21
C GLY A 140 -7.09 17.00 2.98
N TYR A 141 -6.57 17.65 1.96
CA TYR A 141 -6.01 16.98 0.78
C TYR A 141 -4.66 16.37 1.11
N VAL A 142 -4.56 15.06 0.92
CA VAL A 142 -3.37 14.24 1.21
C VAL A 142 -2.90 13.54 -0.04
N ILE A 143 -1.60 13.54 -0.27
CA ILE A 143 -0.94 12.71 -1.28
C ILE A 143 0.18 11.91 -0.64
N GLN A 144 0.32 10.63 -1.04
CA GLN A 144 1.36 9.73 -0.56
C GLN A 144 2.09 9.14 -1.76
N VAL A 145 3.40 9.12 -1.68
CA VAL A 145 4.28 8.61 -2.72
C VAL A 145 5.14 7.49 -2.15
N GLN A 146 5.12 6.34 -2.82
CA GLN A 146 6.02 5.22 -2.57
C GLN A 146 7.28 5.42 -3.38
N HIS A 147 8.43 5.29 -2.73
CA HIS A 147 9.75 5.41 -3.32
C HIS A 147 10.51 4.09 -3.29
N LYS A 148 11.71 4.09 -3.87
CA LYS A 148 12.64 2.97 -3.73
C LYS A 148 13.07 2.78 -2.27
N ASP A 149 13.66 1.62 -1.97
CA ASP A 149 14.19 1.26 -0.64
C ASP A 149 13.17 1.42 0.48
N ASN A 150 11.88 1.08 0.20
CA ASN A 150 10.76 1.12 1.15
C ASN A 150 10.53 2.48 1.84
N PHE A 151 10.91 3.58 1.19
CA PHE A 151 10.53 4.91 1.65
C PHE A 151 9.11 5.27 1.19
N ILE A 152 8.38 5.97 2.06
CA ILE A 152 7.08 6.59 1.75
C ILE A 152 7.14 8.03 2.23
N SER A 153 6.75 8.97 1.37
CA SER A 153 6.53 10.36 1.74
C SER A 153 5.05 10.71 1.74
N ILE A 154 4.62 11.50 2.71
CA ILE A 154 3.23 11.91 2.91
C ILE A 154 3.17 13.42 3.02
N TYR A 155 2.26 14.02 2.25
CA TYR A 155 2.09 15.46 2.13
C TYR A 155 0.63 15.80 2.44
N LYS A 156 0.38 16.59 3.51
CA LYS A 156 -0.96 16.88 4.01
C LYS A 156 -1.28 18.37 3.99
N HIS A 157 -2.55 18.70 4.20
CA HIS A 157 -3.10 20.05 4.26
C HIS A 157 -3.04 20.82 2.94
N ASN A 158 -2.88 20.12 1.81
CA ASN A 158 -2.83 20.73 0.49
C ASN A 158 -4.14 21.43 0.11
N SER A 159 -4.09 22.40 -0.79
CA SER A 159 -5.27 23.01 -1.40
C SER A 159 -5.76 22.25 -2.63
N GLN A 160 -4.83 21.65 -3.37
CA GLN A 160 -5.10 20.91 -4.60
C GLN A 160 -4.07 19.81 -4.80
N LEU A 161 -4.52 18.67 -5.33
CA LEU A 161 -3.65 17.58 -5.78
C LEU A 161 -3.50 17.64 -7.30
N LEU A 162 -2.27 17.50 -7.79
CA LEU A 162 -1.93 17.58 -9.22
C LEU A 162 -1.72 16.18 -9.82
N LYS A 163 -1.64 15.16 -8.99
CA LYS A 163 -1.40 13.77 -9.36
C LYS A 163 -2.48 12.87 -8.76
N LYS A 164 -2.66 11.70 -9.36
CA LYS A 164 -3.62 10.67 -8.94
C LYS A 164 -2.89 9.36 -8.62
N PRO A 165 -3.52 8.44 -7.87
CA PRO A 165 -2.94 7.13 -7.59
C PRO A 165 -2.57 6.40 -8.90
N GLY A 166 -1.36 5.80 -8.90
CA GLY A 166 -0.76 5.13 -10.06
C GLY A 166 0.16 6.00 -10.91
N ASP A 167 0.13 7.34 -10.75
CA ASP A 167 1.05 8.22 -11.49
C ASP A 167 2.49 8.03 -11.01
N GLN A 168 3.43 8.00 -11.95
CA GLN A 168 4.88 8.05 -11.68
C GLN A 168 5.30 9.51 -11.53
N VAL A 169 6.16 9.78 -10.56
CA VAL A 169 6.68 11.13 -10.28
C VAL A 169 8.19 11.11 -10.16
N LYS A 170 8.81 12.20 -10.58
CA LYS A 170 10.25 12.43 -10.46
C LYS A 170 10.58 13.30 -9.26
N SER A 171 11.81 13.19 -8.76
CA SER A 171 12.35 14.11 -7.76
C SER A 171 12.20 15.57 -8.22
N GLY A 172 11.62 16.41 -7.36
CA GLY A 172 11.34 17.83 -7.69
C GLY A 172 10.12 18.06 -8.57
N GLU A 173 9.38 17.03 -8.98
CA GLU A 173 8.15 17.18 -9.76
C GLU A 173 6.99 17.64 -8.88
N SER A 174 6.22 18.64 -9.34
CA SER A 174 5.06 19.17 -8.62
C SER A 174 3.95 18.13 -8.53
N ILE A 175 3.52 17.80 -7.30
CA ILE A 175 2.51 16.79 -7.00
C ILE A 175 1.26 17.38 -6.34
N ALA A 176 1.38 18.53 -5.69
CA ALA A 176 0.27 19.22 -5.03
C ALA A 176 0.58 20.73 -4.89
N ILE A 177 -0.40 21.47 -4.38
CA ILE A 177 -0.28 22.87 -4.01
C ILE A 177 -0.53 23.01 -2.51
N VAL A 178 0.32 23.73 -1.80
CA VAL A 178 0.16 23.98 -0.36
C VAL A 178 -1.18 24.67 -0.08
N GLY A 179 -1.82 24.26 1.00
CA GLY A 179 -3.08 24.81 1.43
C GLY A 179 -3.14 25.04 2.94
N LYS A 180 -4.37 25.01 3.42
CA LYS A 180 -4.74 25.02 4.84
C LYS A 180 -6.00 24.18 5.04
N THR A 181 -6.09 23.04 4.36
CA THR A 181 -7.27 22.17 4.41
C THR A 181 -7.15 21.15 5.55
N GLY A 182 -8.28 20.72 6.11
CA GLY A 182 -8.36 19.86 7.29
C GLY A 182 -8.77 20.63 8.54
N GLU A 183 -9.35 19.92 9.52
CA GLU A 183 -9.94 20.56 10.72
C GLU A 183 -8.92 21.22 11.64
N SER A 184 -7.68 20.76 11.66
CA SER A 184 -6.66 21.20 12.60
C SER A 184 -5.79 22.36 12.11
N THR A 185 -6.02 22.87 10.89
CA THR A 185 -5.14 23.90 10.29
C THR A 185 -5.79 25.27 10.18
N THR A 186 -5.12 26.30 10.74
CA THR A 186 -5.52 27.70 10.62
C THR A 186 -4.60 28.54 9.73
N VAL A 187 -3.39 28.05 9.46
CA VAL A 187 -2.35 28.75 8.67
C VAL A 187 -1.90 27.93 7.49
N TYR A 188 -1.37 28.58 6.45
CA TYR A 188 -0.77 27.90 5.31
C TYR A 188 0.52 27.21 5.74
N HIS A 189 0.55 25.89 5.67
CA HIS A 189 1.72 25.07 5.90
C HIS A 189 1.59 23.72 5.20
N LEU A 190 2.69 23.09 4.95
CA LEU A 190 2.77 21.69 4.55
C LEU A 190 3.12 20.84 5.76
N HIS A 191 2.29 19.88 6.12
CA HIS A 191 2.70 18.79 7.01
C HIS A 191 3.33 17.69 6.17
N PHE A 192 4.62 17.42 6.41
CA PHE A 192 5.43 16.47 5.67
C PHE A 192 5.93 15.35 6.56
N GLU A 193 5.63 14.11 6.17
CA GLU A 193 6.14 12.91 6.86
C GLU A 193 7.02 12.09 5.91
N LEU A 194 8.08 11.51 6.46
CA LEU A 194 8.93 10.54 5.79
C LEU A 194 8.93 9.24 6.59
N TRP A 195 8.62 8.13 5.93
CA TRP A 195 8.57 6.81 6.54
C TRP A 195 9.55 5.89 5.84
N HIS A 196 10.22 5.02 6.60
CA HIS A 196 11.12 3.99 6.07
C HIS A 196 10.79 2.66 6.75
N GLU A 197 10.51 1.63 5.95
CA GLU A 197 10.12 0.30 6.44
C GLU A 197 8.97 0.33 7.47
N GLY A 198 8.00 1.24 7.29
CA GLY A 198 6.86 1.39 8.21
C GLY A 198 7.16 2.14 9.50
N ILE A 199 8.35 2.71 9.66
CA ILE A 199 8.78 3.49 10.83
C ILE A 199 8.91 4.97 10.42
N PRO A 200 8.26 5.92 11.15
CA PRO A 200 8.40 7.34 10.85
C PRO A 200 9.81 7.82 11.13
N GLN A 201 10.37 8.55 10.19
CA GLN A 201 11.72 9.11 10.24
C GLN A 201 11.66 10.61 10.45
N ASN A 202 12.68 11.19 11.14
CA ASN A 202 12.82 12.64 11.18
C ASN A 202 13.31 13.14 9.81
N PRO A 203 12.51 13.94 9.07
CA PRO A 203 12.89 14.42 7.74
C PRO A 203 14.17 15.25 7.73
N GLU A 204 14.48 15.96 8.82
CA GLU A 204 15.70 16.79 8.94
C GLU A 204 17.00 15.95 8.86
N ASN A 205 16.93 14.60 9.04
CA ASN A 205 18.09 13.71 8.90
C ASN A 205 18.40 13.38 7.42
N TYR A 206 17.44 13.58 6.52
CA TYR A 206 17.52 13.20 5.10
C TYR A 206 17.53 14.41 4.16
N ILE A 207 16.88 15.50 4.58
CA ILE A 207 16.62 16.69 3.76
C ILE A 207 17.19 17.93 4.46
N THR A 208 17.89 18.76 3.71
CA THR A 208 18.31 20.10 4.16
C THR A 208 17.22 21.10 3.74
N PHE A 209 16.65 21.80 4.71
CA PHE A 209 15.57 22.78 4.54
C PHE A 209 16.11 24.20 4.54
#